data_33634cdcf62fbeb6e61c99d31bd19979
#
_entry.id   33634cdcf62fbeb6e61c99d31bd19979
#
_cell.length_a   1.000
_cell.length_b   1.000
_cell.length_c   1.000
_cell.angle_alpha   90.00
_cell.angle_beta   90.00
_cell.angle_gamma   90.00
#
_symmetry.space_group_name_H-M   'P 1'
#
loop_
_entity.id
_entity.type
_entity.pdbx_description
1 polymer ?
#
loop_
_entity_poly.entity_id
_entity_poly.type
_entity_poly.pdbx_seq_one_letter_code
_entity_poly.pdbx_strand_id
1 'polypeptide(L)'
;MRDLSPPTPTQPDPSDTPPMFELSQIILWVLWNLRPVMALEANLVHVLSEGFALFRDDETLAWMADDPDHAVIVLAGLADAHVKLDLLIYLRACEIAGIPSRARDFTPNRTVTRSGRSPQGCWSSFRRLALRFNDRERLAQRRAERLLSERETSPLRLDASHQST
;
A
#
# COMPACT_ATOMS: atom_id res chain seq x y z
N MET A 1 48.61 18.78 -11.05
CA MET A 1 47.81 17.66 -11.61
C MET A 1 47.16 16.91 -10.45
N ARG A 2 45.88 17.10 -10.22
CA ARG A 2 45.12 16.36 -9.21
C ARG A 2 44.57 15.11 -9.88
N ASP A 3 44.99 13.97 -9.34
CA ASP A 3 44.58 12.64 -9.73
C ASP A 3 43.08 12.45 -9.38
N LEU A 4 42.22 12.50 -10.38
CA LEU A 4 40.79 12.23 -10.27
C LEU A 4 40.52 10.77 -10.61
N SER A 5 41.03 9.85 -9.79
CA SER A 5 40.60 8.46 -9.85
C SER A 5 39.19 8.36 -9.28
N PRO A 6 38.24 7.77 -9.98
CA PRO A 6 36.90 7.56 -9.46
C PRO A 6 36.98 6.59 -8.25
N PRO A 7 36.17 6.82 -7.21
CA PRO A 7 36.13 5.91 -6.07
C PRO A 7 35.72 4.52 -6.54
N THR A 8 36.54 3.52 -6.21
CA THR A 8 36.26 2.11 -6.44
C THR A 8 34.95 1.75 -5.71
N PRO A 9 33.94 1.16 -6.35
CA PRO A 9 32.76 0.71 -5.64
C PRO A 9 33.18 -0.30 -4.57
N THR A 10 32.91 0.04 -3.32
CA THR A 10 33.17 -0.83 -2.17
C THR A 10 32.32 -2.08 -2.36
N GLN A 11 32.97 -3.21 -2.58
CA GLN A 11 32.33 -4.50 -2.67
C GLN A 11 31.69 -4.79 -1.30
N PRO A 12 30.39 -5.10 -1.23
CA PRO A 12 29.74 -5.41 0.05
C PRO A 12 30.42 -6.63 0.68
N ASP A 13 30.67 -6.54 1.99
CA ASP A 13 31.29 -7.59 2.79
C ASP A 13 30.40 -8.86 2.72
N PRO A 14 30.94 -10.05 2.38
CA PRO A 14 30.17 -11.29 2.30
C PRO A 14 29.59 -11.75 3.66
N SER A 15 29.97 -11.11 4.77
CA SER A 15 29.35 -11.31 6.08
C SER A 15 28.03 -10.55 6.27
N ASP A 16 27.75 -9.54 5.45
CA ASP A 16 26.48 -8.85 5.35
C ASP A 16 25.53 -9.61 4.40
N THR A 17 25.27 -10.88 4.70
CA THR A 17 24.15 -11.56 4.06
C THR A 17 22.88 -10.88 4.58
N PRO A 18 22.16 -10.13 3.72
CA PRO A 18 20.95 -9.46 4.18
C PRO A 18 20.00 -10.51 4.75
N PRO A 19 19.39 -10.27 5.91
CA PRO A 19 18.36 -11.16 6.42
C PRO A 19 17.28 -11.34 5.33
N MET A 20 16.64 -12.49 5.29
CA MET A 20 15.59 -12.83 4.29
C MET A 20 14.61 -11.66 4.03
N PHE A 21 14.46 -10.80 5.01
CA PHE A 21 13.68 -9.57 4.95
C PHE A 21 14.23 -8.55 3.92
N GLU A 22 15.54 -8.42 3.78
CA GLU A 22 16.15 -7.49 2.81
C GLU A 22 16.04 -8.02 1.36
N LEU A 23 16.12 -9.33 1.18
CA LEU A 23 15.87 -9.96 -0.13
C LEU A 23 14.42 -9.70 -0.58
N SER A 24 13.46 -9.78 0.33
CA SER A 24 12.06 -9.42 0.06
C SER A 24 11.92 -7.94 -0.31
N GLN A 25 12.65 -7.06 0.34
CA GLN A 25 12.67 -5.62 0.04
C GLN A 25 13.26 -5.33 -1.34
N ILE A 26 14.35 -6.00 -1.72
CA ILE A 26 14.96 -5.86 -3.05
C ILE A 26 14.00 -6.36 -4.14
N ILE A 27 13.38 -7.52 -3.94
CA ILE A 27 12.40 -8.07 -4.88
C ILE A 27 11.22 -7.12 -5.01
N LEU A 28 10.68 -6.60 -3.91
CA LEU A 28 9.61 -5.62 -3.92
C LEU A 28 10.00 -4.32 -4.63
N TRP A 29 11.24 -3.84 -4.42
CA TRP A 29 11.74 -2.66 -5.11
C TRP A 29 11.83 -2.88 -6.63
N VAL A 30 12.35 -4.03 -7.07
CA VAL A 30 12.42 -4.40 -8.50
C VAL A 30 11.01 -4.52 -9.09
N LEU A 31 10.10 -5.21 -8.41
CA LEU A 31 8.72 -5.35 -8.86
C LEU A 31 8.01 -4.00 -8.92
N TRP A 32 8.24 -3.14 -7.93
CA TRP A 32 7.67 -1.79 -7.88
C TRP A 32 8.09 -0.94 -9.09
N ASN A 33 9.37 -0.98 -9.46
CA ASN A 33 9.87 -0.23 -10.61
C ASN A 33 9.38 -0.80 -11.95
N LEU A 34 9.17 -2.12 -12.03
CA LEU A 34 8.71 -2.78 -13.25
C LEU A 34 7.18 -2.85 -13.34
N ARG A 35 6.51 -3.17 -12.24
CA ARG A 35 5.06 -3.38 -12.17
C ARG A 35 4.52 -3.03 -10.77
N PRO A 36 4.22 -1.76 -10.51
CA PRO A 36 3.81 -1.29 -9.18
C PRO A 36 2.57 -2.00 -8.63
N VAL A 37 1.62 -2.37 -9.47
CA VAL A 37 0.42 -3.13 -9.07
C VAL A 37 0.80 -4.50 -8.51
N MET A 38 1.69 -5.22 -9.19
CA MET A 38 2.14 -6.54 -8.73
C MET A 38 2.96 -6.47 -7.44
N ALA A 39 3.79 -5.43 -7.30
CA ALA A 39 4.59 -5.22 -6.10
C ALA A 39 3.71 -4.94 -4.87
N LEU A 40 2.70 -4.10 -5.02
CA LEU A 40 1.70 -3.83 -3.98
C LEU A 40 0.92 -5.08 -3.60
N GLU A 41 0.49 -5.84 -4.59
CA GLU A 41 -0.26 -7.07 -4.38
C GLU A 41 0.58 -8.11 -3.62
N ALA A 42 1.84 -8.33 -4.04
CA ALA A 42 2.77 -9.23 -3.36
C ALA A 42 3.04 -8.81 -1.92
N ASN A 43 3.23 -7.51 -1.67
CA ASN A 43 3.42 -6.98 -0.32
C ASN A 43 2.18 -7.20 0.55
N LEU A 44 0.99 -6.95 0.03
CA LEU A 44 -0.25 -7.15 0.76
C LEU A 44 -0.53 -8.63 1.04
N VAL A 45 -0.23 -9.53 0.12
CA VAL A 45 -0.31 -10.99 0.34
C VAL A 45 0.63 -11.40 1.47
N HIS A 46 1.85 -10.88 1.49
CA HIS A 46 2.79 -11.13 2.58
C HIS A 46 2.27 -10.62 3.93
N VAL A 47 1.80 -9.36 4.00
CA VAL A 47 1.22 -8.78 5.22
C VAL A 47 0.02 -9.59 5.71
N LEU A 48 -0.84 -10.05 4.81
CA LEU A 48 -1.99 -10.88 5.17
C LEU A 48 -1.56 -12.26 5.69
N SER A 49 -0.56 -12.88 5.08
CA SER A 49 -0.01 -14.15 5.52
C SER A 49 0.60 -14.06 6.92
N GLU A 50 1.42 -13.04 7.17
CA GLU A 50 2.01 -12.77 8.49
C GLU A 50 0.94 -12.42 9.53
N GLY A 51 -0.06 -11.62 9.14
CA GLY A 51 -1.18 -11.27 10.00
C GLY A 51 -2.03 -12.47 10.39
N PHE A 52 -2.30 -13.40 9.47
CA PHE A 52 -3.02 -14.64 9.80
C PHE A 52 -2.22 -15.50 10.76
N ALA A 53 -0.89 -15.61 10.61
CA ALA A 53 -0.04 -16.32 11.56
C ALA A 53 -0.07 -15.66 12.94
N LEU A 54 0.08 -14.33 12.99
CA LEU A 54 0.07 -13.53 14.22
C LEU A 54 -1.24 -13.69 15.01
N PHE A 55 -2.38 -13.56 14.35
CA PHE A 55 -3.70 -13.57 15.00
C PHE A 55 -4.26 -14.97 15.25
N ARG A 56 -3.57 -16.04 14.83
CA ARG A 56 -3.91 -17.43 15.21
C ARG A 56 -3.31 -17.85 16.52
N ASP A 57 -2.30 -17.14 16.98
CA ASP A 57 -1.54 -17.51 18.18
C ASP A 57 -2.10 -16.77 19.41
N ASP A 58 -2.71 -17.54 20.30
CA ASP A 58 -3.28 -17.01 21.54
C ASP A 58 -2.22 -16.38 22.47
N GLU A 59 -0.98 -16.89 22.45
CA GLU A 59 0.13 -16.31 23.20
C GLU A 59 0.48 -14.92 22.69
N THR A 60 0.50 -14.74 21.37
CA THR A 60 0.77 -13.44 20.75
C THR A 60 -0.34 -12.44 21.05
N LEU A 61 -1.60 -12.87 21.06
CA LEU A 61 -2.73 -12.02 21.45
C LEU A 61 -2.66 -11.61 22.93
N ALA A 62 -2.29 -12.53 23.82
CA ALA A 62 -2.08 -12.23 25.24
C ALA A 62 -0.93 -11.24 25.42
N TRP A 63 0.18 -11.44 24.74
CA TRP A 63 1.33 -10.54 24.79
C TRP A 63 0.99 -9.12 24.28
N MET A 64 0.20 -8.97 23.21
CA MET A 64 -0.28 -7.67 22.76
C MET A 64 -1.22 -6.99 23.75
N ALA A 65 -1.93 -7.77 24.58
CA ALA A 65 -2.78 -7.24 25.66
C ALA A 65 -1.96 -6.70 26.83
N ASP A 66 -0.84 -7.35 27.14
CA ASP A 66 0.05 -6.98 28.24
C ASP A 66 0.96 -5.79 27.91
N ASP A 67 1.27 -5.58 26.61
CA ASP A 67 2.12 -4.49 26.15
C ASP A 67 1.40 -3.62 25.09
N PRO A 68 0.83 -2.48 25.52
CA PRO A 68 0.13 -1.56 24.63
C PRO A 68 0.99 -1.01 23.48
N ASP A 69 2.31 -0.93 23.65
CA ASP A 69 3.21 -0.40 22.61
C ASP A 69 3.28 -1.35 21.41
N HIS A 70 3.15 -2.65 21.61
CA HIS A 70 3.05 -3.61 20.52
C HIS A 70 1.78 -3.46 19.71
N ALA A 71 0.66 -3.22 20.36
CA ALA A 71 -0.59 -2.94 19.66
C ALA A 71 -0.48 -1.69 18.78
N VAL A 72 0.25 -0.66 19.23
CA VAL A 72 0.51 0.55 18.43
C VAL A 72 1.35 0.23 17.18
N ILE A 73 2.39 -0.58 17.32
CA ILE A 73 3.24 -0.98 16.19
C ILE A 73 2.44 -1.79 15.15
N VAL A 74 1.65 -2.75 15.62
CA VAL A 74 0.78 -3.56 14.74
C VAL A 74 -0.25 -2.69 14.02
N LEU A 75 -0.90 -1.76 14.74
CA LEU A 75 -1.86 -0.83 14.14
C LEU A 75 -1.21 0.09 13.11
N ALA A 76 0.01 0.58 13.35
CA ALA A 76 0.74 1.38 12.38
C ALA A 76 1.05 0.59 11.10
N GLY A 77 1.48 -0.67 11.23
CA GLY A 77 1.69 -1.56 10.10
C GLY A 77 0.41 -1.86 9.32
N LEU A 78 -0.71 -2.07 10.03
CA LEU A 78 -2.02 -2.27 9.40
C LEU A 78 -2.51 -1.00 8.70
N ALA A 79 -2.29 0.18 9.29
CA ALA A 79 -2.64 1.45 8.66
C ALA A 79 -1.87 1.66 7.35
N ASP A 80 -0.58 1.37 7.34
CA ASP A 80 0.25 1.38 6.13
C ASP A 80 -0.27 0.39 5.07
N ALA A 81 -0.61 -0.83 5.47
CA ALA A 81 -1.19 -1.83 4.59
C ALA A 81 -2.54 -1.38 3.99
N HIS A 82 -3.39 -0.71 4.76
CA HIS A 82 -4.63 -0.14 4.23
C HIS A 82 -4.38 0.94 3.19
N VAL A 83 -3.40 1.82 3.40
CA VAL A 83 -2.99 2.83 2.39
C VAL A 83 -2.47 2.16 1.12
N LYS A 84 -1.65 1.13 1.25
CA LYS A 84 -1.16 0.34 0.11
C LYS A 84 -2.28 -0.35 -0.65
N LEU A 85 -3.29 -0.87 0.05
CA LEU A 85 -4.47 -1.46 -0.58
C LEU A 85 -5.30 -0.41 -1.33
N ASP A 86 -5.48 0.78 -0.75
CA ASP A 86 -6.17 1.88 -1.43
C ASP A 86 -5.43 2.30 -2.71
N LEU A 87 -4.10 2.34 -2.65
CA LEU A 87 -3.26 2.64 -3.81
C LEU A 87 -3.36 1.53 -4.87
N LEU A 88 -3.33 0.26 -4.47
CA LEU A 88 -3.52 -0.87 -5.38
C LEU A 88 -4.85 -0.78 -6.12
N ILE A 89 -5.94 -0.54 -5.38
CA ILE A 89 -7.29 -0.38 -5.94
C ILE A 89 -7.33 0.80 -6.92
N TYR A 90 -6.69 1.93 -6.57
CA TYR A 90 -6.62 3.10 -7.45
C TYR A 90 -5.85 2.82 -8.73
N LEU A 91 -4.65 2.25 -8.64
CA LEU A 91 -3.83 1.92 -9.81
C LEU A 91 -4.54 0.92 -10.73
N ARG A 92 -5.18 -0.10 -10.14
CA ARG A 92 -5.96 -1.07 -10.89
C ARG A 92 -7.18 -0.43 -11.56
N ALA A 93 -7.85 0.50 -10.88
CA ALA A 93 -8.94 1.26 -11.46
C ALA A 93 -8.49 2.12 -12.65
N CYS A 94 -7.32 2.75 -12.56
CA CYS A 94 -6.74 3.50 -13.68
C CYS A 94 -6.42 2.60 -14.88
N GLU A 95 -5.89 1.39 -14.65
CA GLU A 95 -5.66 0.40 -15.70
C GLU A 95 -6.98 -0.01 -16.39
N ILE A 96 -8.02 -0.33 -15.62
CA ILE A 96 -9.34 -0.71 -16.12
C ILE A 96 -9.96 0.43 -16.93
N ALA A 97 -9.85 1.66 -16.45
CA ALA A 97 -10.41 2.83 -17.12
C ALA A 97 -9.55 3.33 -18.31
N GLY A 98 -8.33 2.80 -18.51
CA GLY A 98 -7.39 3.29 -19.51
C GLY A 98 -6.92 4.72 -19.25
N ILE A 99 -6.83 5.12 -17.98
CA ILE A 99 -6.46 6.47 -17.55
C ILE A 99 -5.06 6.42 -16.91
N PRO A 100 -4.15 7.36 -17.21
CA PRO A 100 -2.86 7.41 -16.54
C PRO A 100 -3.05 7.72 -15.05
N SER A 101 -2.37 6.97 -14.18
CA SER A 101 -2.37 7.22 -12.75
C SER A 101 -1.55 8.47 -12.41
N ARG A 102 -2.08 9.29 -11.50
CA ARG A 102 -1.41 10.51 -11.01
C ARG A 102 -1.43 10.52 -9.50
N ALA A 103 -0.26 10.74 -8.88
CA ALA A 103 -0.13 10.76 -7.42
C ALA A 103 -1.05 11.82 -6.75
N ARG A 104 -1.26 12.96 -7.39
CA ARG A 104 -2.16 14.03 -6.90
C ARG A 104 -3.64 13.62 -6.82
N ASP A 105 -4.05 12.65 -7.63
CA ASP A 105 -5.44 12.19 -7.71
C ASP A 105 -5.71 11.03 -6.74
N PHE A 106 -4.64 10.57 -6.05
CA PHE A 106 -4.73 9.54 -5.04
C PHE A 106 -4.99 10.15 -3.66
N THR A 107 -6.09 9.75 -3.04
CA THR A 107 -6.40 10.09 -1.65
C THR A 107 -6.72 8.81 -0.89
N PRO A 108 -5.91 8.44 0.13
CA PRO A 108 -6.20 7.26 0.93
C PRO A 108 -7.47 7.45 1.77
N ASN A 109 -8.20 6.37 1.97
CA ASN A 109 -9.39 6.38 2.80
C ASN A 109 -9.01 6.46 4.28
N ARG A 110 -9.21 7.63 4.91
CA ARG A 110 -8.85 7.88 6.31
C ARG A 110 -9.76 7.19 7.33
N THR A 111 -10.90 6.64 6.92
CA THR A 111 -11.89 6.04 7.82
C THR A 111 -11.42 4.73 8.46
N VAL A 112 -10.34 4.13 7.96
CA VAL A 112 -9.87 2.82 8.41
C VAL A 112 -8.97 2.88 9.65
N THR A 113 -8.47 4.06 10.03
CA THR A 113 -7.49 4.25 11.10
C THR A 113 -8.08 4.40 12.52
N ARG A 114 -9.40 4.31 12.67
CA ARG A 114 -10.09 4.46 13.97
C ARG A 114 -10.24 3.17 14.77
N SER A 115 -9.43 2.16 14.51
CA SER A 115 -9.40 0.95 15.35
C SER A 115 -8.74 1.26 16.68
N GLY A 116 -9.38 0.90 17.79
CA GLY A 116 -8.85 1.10 19.13
C GLY A 116 -7.51 0.37 19.33
N ARG A 117 -6.69 0.88 20.25
CA ARG A 117 -5.37 0.35 20.60
C ARG A 117 -5.46 -0.95 21.45
N SER A 118 -6.32 -1.86 21.09
CA SER A 118 -6.52 -3.14 21.75
C SER A 118 -6.24 -4.28 20.77
N PRO A 119 -5.94 -5.50 21.25
CA PRO A 119 -5.81 -6.68 20.39
C PRO A 119 -7.03 -6.89 19.49
N GLN A 120 -8.24 -6.66 20.02
CA GLN A 120 -9.48 -6.72 19.24
C GLN A 120 -9.56 -5.63 18.18
N GLY A 121 -9.06 -4.43 18.48
CA GLY A 121 -8.95 -3.34 17.48
C GLY A 121 -7.99 -3.71 16.36
N CYS A 122 -6.85 -4.31 16.67
CA CYS A 122 -5.90 -4.84 15.69
C CYS A 122 -6.54 -5.93 14.84
N TRP A 123 -7.21 -6.90 15.46
CA TRP A 123 -7.92 -7.97 14.77
C TRP A 123 -9.00 -7.43 13.84
N SER A 124 -9.81 -6.48 14.30
CA SER A 124 -10.88 -5.86 13.51
C SER A 124 -10.31 -5.10 12.31
N SER A 125 -9.19 -4.40 12.46
CA SER A 125 -8.48 -3.72 11.39
C SER A 125 -7.92 -4.71 10.37
N PHE A 126 -7.26 -5.77 10.84
CA PHE A 126 -6.73 -6.84 10.00
C PHE A 126 -7.84 -7.55 9.21
N ARG A 127 -8.93 -7.92 9.87
CA ARG A 127 -10.09 -8.54 9.21
C ARG A 127 -10.66 -7.66 8.09
N ARG A 128 -10.77 -6.36 8.34
CA ARG A 128 -11.21 -5.41 7.30
C ARG A 128 -10.23 -5.34 6.12
N LEU A 129 -8.92 -5.35 6.40
CA LEU A 129 -7.89 -5.40 5.38
C LEU A 129 -8.06 -6.64 4.50
N ALA A 130 -8.19 -7.82 5.11
CA ALA A 130 -8.36 -9.10 4.42
C ALA A 130 -9.63 -9.13 3.55
N LEU A 131 -10.76 -8.68 4.09
CA LEU A 131 -12.02 -8.61 3.34
C LEU A 131 -11.92 -7.66 2.15
N ARG A 132 -11.34 -6.47 2.33
CA ARG A 132 -11.15 -5.50 1.25
C ARG A 132 -10.17 -6.00 0.20
N PHE A 133 -9.12 -6.71 0.60
CA PHE A 133 -8.17 -7.31 -0.33
C PHE A 133 -8.83 -8.40 -1.19
N ASN A 134 -9.65 -9.26 -0.60
CA ASN A 134 -10.41 -10.26 -1.34
C ASN A 134 -11.38 -9.62 -2.35
N ASP A 135 -11.90 -8.44 -2.03
CA ASP A 135 -12.88 -7.70 -2.85
C ASP A 135 -12.24 -6.65 -3.78
N ARG A 136 -10.90 -6.61 -3.84
CA ARG A 136 -10.12 -5.54 -4.49
C ARG A 136 -10.48 -5.31 -5.96
N GLU A 137 -10.71 -6.36 -6.73
CA GLU A 137 -11.06 -6.23 -8.14
C GLU A 137 -12.44 -5.55 -8.32
N ARG A 138 -13.42 -5.94 -7.52
CA ARG A 138 -14.74 -5.30 -7.53
C ARG A 138 -14.67 -3.83 -7.11
N LEU A 139 -13.84 -3.53 -6.12
CA LEU A 139 -13.60 -2.15 -5.65
C LEU A 139 -12.89 -1.32 -6.74
N ALA A 140 -11.93 -1.90 -7.44
CA ALA A 140 -11.25 -1.27 -8.56
C ALA A 140 -12.21 -0.99 -9.72
N GLN A 141 -13.06 -1.93 -10.07
CA GLN A 141 -14.09 -1.77 -11.10
C GLN A 141 -15.01 -0.57 -10.81
N ARG A 142 -15.58 -0.52 -9.60
CA ARG A 142 -16.45 0.59 -9.17
C ARG A 142 -15.75 1.93 -9.16
N ARG A 143 -14.45 1.94 -8.84
CA ARG A 143 -13.65 3.16 -8.87
C ARG A 143 -13.35 3.58 -10.30
N ALA A 144 -13.10 2.64 -11.21
CA ALA A 144 -12.91 2.92 -12.64
C ALA A 144 -14.16 3.57 -13.25
N GLU A 145 -15.34 3.07 -12.94
CA GLU A 145 -16.61 3.64 -13.38
C GLU A 145 -16.77 5.10 -12.91
N ARG A 146 -16.41 5.38 -11.66
CA ARG A 146 -16.40 6.78 -11.13
C ARG A 146 -15.41 7.67 -11.85
N LEU A 147 -14.18 7.21 -12.09
CA LEU A 147 -13.15 7.96 -12.80
C LEU A 147 -13.58 8.32 -14.23
N LEU A 148 -14.27 7.40 -14.92
CA LEU A 148 -14.83 7.65 -16.25
C LEU A 148 -15.96 8.69 -16.19
N SER A 149 -16.88 8.55 -15.24
CA SER A 149 -17.99 9.49 -15.06
C SER A 149 -17.51 10.92 -14.71
N GLU A 150 -16.51 11.04 -13.84
CA GLU A 150 -15.89 12.33 -13.50
C GLU A 150 -15.23 13.00 -14.70
N ARG A 151 -14.67 12.19 -15.60
CA ARG A 151 -14.05 12.67 -16.82
C ARG A 151 -15.05 13.17 -17.84
N GLU A 152 -16.22 12.53 -17.97
CA GLU A 152 -17.31 12.94 -18.85
C GLU A 152 -17.94 14.25 -18.38
N THR A 153 -17.99 14.48 -17.06
CA THR A 153 -18.55 15.71 -16.48
C THR A 153 -17.58 16.89 -16.46
N SER A 154 -16.28 16.65 -16.63
CA SER A 154 -15.23 17.68 -16.56
C SER A 154 -15.09 18.57 -17.81
N PRO A 155 -15.38 18.13 -19.07
CA PRO A 155 -15.22 18.98 -20.25
C PRO A 155 -16.18 20.17 -20.29
N LEU A 156 -17.31 20.13 -19.58
CA LEU A 156 -18.29 21.23 -19.55
C LEU A 156 -17.82 22.48 -18.77
N ARG A 157 -16.71 22.41 -18.02
CA ARG A 157 -16.16 23.56 -17.27
C ARG A 157 -15.11 24.38 -18.04
N LEU A 158 -14.53 23.85 -19.12
CA LEU A 158 -13.48 24.54 -19.87
C LEU A 158 -14.03 25.50 -20.94
N ASP A 159 -15.25 25.29 -21.44
CA ASP A 159 -15.86 26.14 -22.46
C ASP A 159 -16.58 27.40 -21.90
N ALA A 160 -16.86 27.42 -20.58
CA ALA A 160 -17.55 28.56 -19.96
C ALA A 160 -16.61 29.76 -19.67
N SER A 161 -15.27 29.62 -19.80
CA SER A 161 -14.29 30.66 -19.48
C SER A 161 -13.79 31.42 -20.68
N HIS A 162 -14.20 31.13 -21.90
CA HIS A 162 -13.75 31.79 -23.13
C HIS A 162 -14.82 32.62 -23.85
N GLN A 163 -15.98 32.84 -23.24
CA GLN A 163 -16.99 33.74 -23.79
C GLN A 163 -17.24 34.91 -22.83
N SER A 164 -16.25 35.76 -22.62
CA SER A 164 -16.41 37.11 -22.09
C SER A 164 -15.31 38.00 -22.66
N THR A 165 -15.59 38.52 -23.80
CA THR A 165 -14.98 39.73 -24.31
C THR A 165 -16.08 40.59 -24.92
#